data_be44b0880bd024b0985ebff10245cc30
#
_entry.id   be44b0880bd024b0985ebff10245cc30
#
_cell.length_a   1.000
_cell.length_b   1.000
_cell.length_c   1.000
_cell.angle_alpha   90.00
_cell.angle_beta   90.00
_cell.angle_gamma   90.00
#
_symmetry.space_group_name_H-M   'P 1'
#
loop_
_entity.id
_entity.type
_entity.pdbx_description
1 polymer ?
#
loop_
_entity_poly.entity_id
_entity_poly.type
_entity_poly.pdbx_seq_one_letter_code
_entity_poly.pdbx_strand_id
1 'polypeptide(L)'
;MYKTKLRKFGAGLLGACALILTASFVTPAIADTGEETGKVTNRPIPRFVSMKASEGNVRRGPSLTHRIDWVFKRRDMPLRITAEHGHWRRVEDRDGMGGWVHYSLLSGTRTVLVEKDMLTLHARPDPNAPVMAALEMGVVARVSECGGEWCLLRSGGFKGWAPKARLWGVRPSETFD
;
A
#
# COMPACT_ATOMS: atom_id res chain seq x y z
N MET A 1 69.67 -1.01 61.92
CA MET A 1 68.99 -0.90 63.22
C MET A 1 67.55 -0.48 62.93
N TYR A 2 66.63 -1.23 63.31
CA TYR A 2 65.32 -1.17 63.84
C TYR A 2 64.35 -2.23 63.31
N LYS A 3 64.12 -3.12 64.12
CA LYS A 3 63.15 -4.11 64.53
C LYS A 3 61.73 -4.09 63.95
N THR A 4 61.42 -5.27 63.43
CA THR A 4 60.21 -6.13 63.67
C THR A 4 58.92 -5.50 64.16
N LYS A 5 57.82 -5.82 63.49
CA LYS A 5 56.63 -6.44 64.11
C LYS A 5 55.72 -7.15 63.10
N LEU A 6 55.64 -8.46 63.27
CA LEU A 6 54.56 -9.30 62.68
C LEU A 6 53.25 -8.96 63.41
N ARG A 7 52.14 -8.81 62.66
CA ARG A 7 50.81 -9.04 63.16
C ARG A 7 50.02 -9.91 62.22
N LYS A 8 49.71 -11.09 62.70
CA LYS A 8 48.71 -11.97 62.11
C LYS A 8 47.29 -11.41 62.37
N PHE A 9 46.48 -11.30 61.37
CA PHE A 9 45.01 -11.26 61.41
C PHE A 9 44.55 -11.87 60.09
N GLY A 10 43.80 -12.89 60.00
CA GLY A 10 42.48 -13.17 60.45
C GLY A 10 41.72 -13.52 59.20
N ALA A 11 41.37 -14.82 59.02
CA ALA A 11 40.62 -15.33 57.89
C ALA A 11 39.25 -14.62 57.80
N GLY A 12 39.02 -13.91 56.69
CA GLY A 12 37.72 -13.38 56.31
C GLY A 12 37.22 -14.12 55.07
N LEU A 13 36.15 -14.88 55.23
CA LEU A 13 35.36 -15.49 54.14
C LEU A 13 34.85 -14.39 53.24
N LEU A 14 35.36 -14.30 52.03
CA LEU A 14 34.75 -13.48 50.97
C LEU A 14 33.78 -14.37 50.20
N GLY A 15 32.49 -14.16 50.47
CA GLY A 15 31.41 -14.71 49.66
C GLY A 15 31.45 -14.15 48.26
N ALA A 16 31.69 -15.03 47.29
CA ALA A 16 31.56 -14.70 45.87
C ALA A 16 30.08 -14.49 45.51
N CYS A 17 29.66 -13.23 45.40
CA CYS A 17 28.35 -12.87 44.86
C CYS A 17 28.41 -13.03 43.32
N ALA A 18 27.97 -14.20 42.83
CA ALA A 18 27.82 -14.44 41.40
C ALA A 18 26.62 -13.61 40.87
N LEU A 19 26.92 -12.49 40.23
CA LEU A 19 25.97 -11.72 39.45
C LEU A 19 25.59 -12.53 38.20
N ILE A 20 24.44 -13.22 38.29
CA ILE A 20 23.82 -13.86 37.10
C ILE A 20 23.21 -12.73 36.26
N LEU A 21 23.91 -12.32 35.20
CA LEU A 21 23.31 -11.49 34.13
C LEU A 21 22.32 -12.35 33.35
N THR A 22 21.03 -12.21 33.64
CA THR A 22 19.97 -12.76 32.79
C THR A 22 19.89 -11.90 31.54
N ALA A 23 20.46 -12.35 30.44
CA ALA A 23 20.23 -11.76 29.13
C ALA A 23 18.78 -11.99 28.75
N SER A 24 17.94 -10.95 28.86
CA SER A 24 16.58 -10.94 28.32
C SER A 24 16.66 -10.92 26.80
N PHE A 25 16.45 -12.06 26.16
CA PHE A 25 16.23 -12.13 24.72
C PHE A 25 14.89 -11.47 24.42
N VAL A 26 14.93 -10.22 23.96
CA VAL A 26 13.77 -9.57 23.33
C VAL A 26 13.59 -10.21 21.96
N THR A 27 12.69 -11.20 21.85
CA THR A 27 12.25 -11.70 20.56
C THR A 27 11.46 -10.58 19.87
N PRO A 28 11.86 -10.14 18.66
CA PRO A 28 11.03 -9.23 17.91
C PRO A 28 9.68 -9.92 17.64
N ALA A 29 8.59 -9.34 18.12
CA ALA A 29 7.26 -9.74 17.72
C ALA A 29 7.16 -9.50 16.22
N ILE A 30 7.13 -10.55 15.42
CA ILE A 30 6.74 -10.47 14.02
C ILE A 30 5.28 -10.05 14.07
N ALA A 31 5.00 -8.78 13.78
CA ALA A 31 3.65 -8.32 13.55
C ALA A 31 3.12 -9.14 12.36
N ASP A 32 2.17 -10.02 12.63
CA ASP A 32 1.40 -10.70 11.60
C ASP A 32 0.67 -9.62 10.82
N THR A 33 1.21 -9.27 9.66
CA THR A 33 0.57 -8.40 8.69
C THR A 33 -0.49 -9.20 7.94
N GLY A 34 -1.39 -9.82 8.68
CA GLY A 34 -2.54 -10.51 8.12
C GLY A 34 -3.25 -9.58 7.16
N GLU A 35 -3.27 -9.92 5.88
CA GLU A 35 -3.96 -9.12 4.87
C GLU A 35 -5.44 -9.09 5.24
N GLU A 36 -5.93 -7.92 5.67
CA GLU A 36 -7.33 -7.76 6.05
C GLU A 36 -8.23 -8.06 4.84
N THR A 37 -9.27 -8.86 5.04
CA THR A 37 -10.23 -9.20 3.99
C THR A 37 -11.56 -8.49 4.17
N GLY A 38 -12.17 -8.11 3.07
CA GLY A 38 -13.49 -7.48 3.05
C GLY A 38 -14.58 -8.46 3.52
N LYS A 39 -15.40 -8.01 4.46
CA LYS A 39 -16.43 -8.82 5.14
C LYS A 39 -17.53 -9.35 4.21
N VAL A 40 -17.67 -8.79 3.01
CA VAL A 40 -18.74 -9.15 2.06
C VAL A 40 -18.20 -10.01 0.92
N THR A 41 -17.03 -9.66 0.38
CA THR A 41 -16.48 -10.33 -0.80
C THR A 41 -15.36 -11.30 -0.48
N ASN A 42 -14.88 -11.30 0.74
CA ASN A 42 -13.71 -12.07 1.20
C ASN A 42 -12.45 -11.81 0.33
N ARG A 43 -12.37 -10.62 -0.27
CA ARG A 43 -11.20 -10.18 -1.04
C ARG A 43 -10.32 -9.30 -0.19
N PRO A 44 -9.00 -9.29 -0.44
CA PRO A 44 -8.09 -8.41 0.28
C PRO A 44 -8.55 -6.94 0.27
N ILE A 45 -8.36 -6.25 1.38
CA ILE A 45 -8.47 -4.80 1.53
C ILE A 45 -7.21 -4.28 2.24
N PRO A 46 -6.67 -3.12 1.80
CA PRO A 46 -7.16 -2.30 0.71
C PRO A 46 -6.89 -2.93 -0.67
N ARG A 47 -7.80 -2.70 -1.63
CA ARG A 47 -7.61 -3.10 -3.04
C ARG A 47 -8.07 -2.03 -4.00
N PHE A 48 -7.56 -2.07 -5.23
CA PHE A 48 -7.92 -1.11 -6.25
C PHE A 48 -9.01 -1.63 -7.18
N VAL A 49 -9.87 -0.72 -7.59
CA VAL A 49 -10.96 -0.87 -8.56
C VAL A 49 -11.04 0.39 -9.42
N SER A 50 -11.93 0.45 -10.39
CA SER A 50 -12.20 1.68 -11.14
C SER A 50 -13.68 2.06 -11.14
N MET A 51 -13.98 3.33 -11.40
CA MET A 51 -15.33 3.80 -11.66
C MET A 51 -15.84 3.22 -12.99
N LYS A 52 -16.92 2.44 -12.93
CA LYS A 52 -17.63 1.94 -14.12
C LYS A 52 -18.48 3.03 -14.77
N ALA A 53 -19.15 3.81 -13.95
CA ALA A 53 -20.00 4.91 -14.38
C ALA A 53 -19.18 6.18 -14.66
N SER A 54 -19.72 7.08 -15.48
CA SER A 54 -19.15 8.40 -15.70
C SER A 54 -19.37 9.35 -14.53
N GLU A 55 -20.37 9.03 -13.69
CA GLU A 55 -20.72 9.80 -12.50
C GLU A 55 -21.16 8.84 -11.39
N GLY A 56 -20.81 9.14 -10.13
CA GLY A 56 -21.16 8.33 -8.98
C GLY A 56 -21.27 9.13 -7.69
N ASN A 57 -22.40 8.98 -6.99
CA ASN A 57 -22.63 9.58 -5.69
C ASN A 57 -21.79 8.87 -4.63
N VAL A 58 -21.05 9.64 -3.85
CA VAL A 58 -20.27 9.21 -2.70
C VAL A 58 -20.96 9.69 -1.44
N ARG A 59 -21.34 8.76 -0.58
CA ARG A 59 -22.17 9.02 0.59
C ARG A 59 -21.35 8.90 1.87
N ARG A 60 -21.84 9.55 2.92
CA ARG A 60 -21.25 9.51 4.26
C ARG A 60 -21.34 8.12 4.90
N GLY A 61 -22.32 7.33 4.53
CA GLY A 61 -22.56 5.99 5.06
C GLY A 61 -23.15 5.02 4.04
N PRO A 62 -23.20 3.72 4.38
CA PRO A 62 -23.54 2.64 3.47
C PRO A 62 -25.06 2.44 3.31
N SER A 63 -25.81 3.51 2.97
CA SER A 63 -27.21 3.42 2.56
C SER A 63 -27.63 4.60 1.68
N LEU A 64 -28.76 4.48 1.00
CA LEU A 64 -29.35 5.57 0.20
C LEU A 64 -29.83 6.75 1.04
N THR A 65 -30.10 6.55 2.31
CA THR A 65 -30.55 7.59 3.25
C THR A 65 -29.42 8.50 3.73
N HIS A 66 -28.17 8.06 3.60
CA HIS A 66 -27.05 8.91 3.97
C HIS A 66 -26.82 10.03 2.94
N ARG A 67 -26.42 11.18 3.47
CA ARG A 67 -26.08 12.35 2.69
C ARG A 67 -25.00 12.05 1.65
N ILE A 68 -25.14 12.64 0.46
CA ILE A 68 -24.11 12.68 -0.56
C ILE A 68 -23.12 13.77 -0.18
N ASP A 69 -21.86 13.42 0.03
CA ASP A 69 -20.78 14.36 0.36
C ASP A 69 -20.00 14.76 -0.90
N TRP A 70 -19.90 13.85 -1.89
CA TRP A 70 -19.15 14.04 -3.13
C TRP A 70 -19.90 13.44 -4.33
N VAL A 71 -19.48 13.87 -5.53
CA VAL A 71 -19.86 13.23 -6.78
C VAL A 71 -18.58 13.04 -7.60
N PHE A 72 -18.18 11.79 -7.80
CA PHE A 72 -17.13 11.48 -8.74
C PHE A 72 -17.66 11.58 -10.18
N LYS A 73 -16.93 12.25 -11.07
CA LYS A 73 -17.35 12.56 -12.45
C LYS A 73 -16.38 12.05 -13.52
N ARG A 74 -15.69 10.95 -13.26
CA ARG A 74 -14.69 10.42 -14.19
C ARG A 74 -14.82 8.91 -14.33
N ARG A 75 -15.20 8.44 -15.53
CA ARG A 75 -15.13 7.02 -15.86
C ARG A 75 -13.69 6.52 -15.79
N ASP A 76 -13.53 5.26 -15.45
CA ASP A 76 -12.25 4.56 -15.30
C ASP A 76 -11.33 5.16 -14.22
N MET A 77 -11.77 6.14 -13.43
CA MET A 77 -11.02 6.70 -12.31
C MET A 77 -10.63 5.57 -11.35
N PRO A 78 -9.34 5.38 -11.04
CA PRO A 78 -8.94 4.41 -10.04
C PRO A 78 -9.43 4.83 -8.65
N LEU A 79 -9.80 3.85 -7.83
CA LEU A 79 -10.27 4.03 -6.47
C LEU A 79 -9.74 2.90 -5.59
N ARG A 80 -9.43 3.19 -4.34
CA ARG A 80 -9.01 2.21 -3.34
C ARG A 80 -10.18 1.85 -2.42
N ILE A 81 -10.59 0.58 -2.39
CA ILE A 81 -11.58 0.08 -1.43
C ILE A 81 -10.89 -0.14 -0.10
N THR A 82 -11.44 0.45 0.96
CA THR A 82 -10.92 0.35 2.33
C THR A 82 -11.89 -0.35 3.29
N ALA A 83 -13.18 -0.46 2.94
CA ALA A 83 -14.16 -1.23 3.72
C ALA A 83 -15.32 -1.71 2.86
N GLU A 84 -16.07 -2.69 3.38
CA GLU A 84 -17.26 -3.24 2.75
C GLU A 84 -18.43 -3.35 3.72
N HIS A 85 -19.65 -3.05 3.23
CA HIS A 85 -20.89 -3.24 3.95
C HIS A 85 -22.04 -3.51 2.97
N GLY A 86 -22.59 -4.73 2.96
CA GLY A 86 -23.64 -5.13 2.01
C GLY A 86 -23.28 -4.79 0.56
N HIS A 87 -24.10 -3.98 -0.07
CA HIS A 87 -23.88 -3.51 -1.45
C HIS A 87 -22.97 -2.29 -1.56
N TRP A 88 -22.39 -1.83 -0.45
CA TRP A 88 -21.59 -0.61 -0.40
C TRP A 88 -20.12 -0.91 -0.23
N ARG A 89 -19.30 -0.07 -0.85
CA ARG A 89 -17.84 -0.08 -0.72
C ARG A 89 -17.39 1.30 -0.26
N ARG A 90 -16.62 1.36 0.82
CA ARG A 90 -15.93 2.58 1.17
C ARG A 90 -14.73 2.72 0.27
N VAL A 91 -14.68 3.81 -0.47
CA VAL A 91 -13.62 4.08 -1.45
C VAL A 91 -12.92 5.39 -1.12
N GLU A 92 -11.67 5.47 -1.56
CA GLU A 92 -10.84 6.66 -1.49
C GLU A 92 -10.16 6.87 -2.85
N ASP A 93 -10.03 8.14 -3.25
CA ASP A 93 -9.21 8.52 -4.39
C ASP A 93 -7.73 8.69 -4.00
N ARG A 94 -6.93 9.22 -4.92
CA ARG A 94 -5.49 9.46 -4.71
C ARG A 94 -5.22 10.42 -3.55
N ASP A 95 -6.07 11.39 -3.34
CA ASP A 95 -5.92 12.45 -2.32
C ASP A 95 -6.58 12.06 -0.98
N GLY A 96 -7.08 10.82 -0.87
CA GLY A 96 -7.75 10.30 0.32
C GLY A 96 -9.20 10.75 0.46
N MET A 97 -9.73 11.44 -0.55
CA MET A 97 -11.12 11.87 -0.55
C MET A 97 -12.03 10.73 -0.96
N GLY A 98 -13.16 10.57 -0.29
CA GLY A 98 -14.06 9.49 -0.61
C GLY A 98 -15.19 9.27 0.37
N GLY A 99 -15.70 8.06 0.40
CA GLY A 99 -16.83 7.63 1.21
C GLY A 99 -17.46 6.36 0.65
N TRP A 100 -18.76 6.18 0.85
CA TRP A 100 -19.48 4.97 0.45
C TRP A 100 -20.11 5.10 -0.94
N VAL A 101 -19.76 4.16 -1.82
CA VAL A 101 -20.24 4.05 -3.19
C VAL A 101 -20.91 2.70 -3.37
N HIS A 102 -22.03 2.65 -4.10
CA HIS A 102 -22.70 1.40 -4.42
C HIS A 102 -21.84 0.57 -5.38
N TYR A 103 -21.69 -0.72 -5.12
CA TYR A 103 -20.77 -1.60 -5.87
C TYR A 103 -21.05 -1.63 -7.39
N SER A 104 -22.30 -1.43 -7.82
CA SER A 104 -22.67 -1.43 -9.23
C SER A 104 -22.01 -0.31 -10.05
N LEU A 105 -21.55 0.75 -9.37
CA LEU A 105 -20.82 1.87 -9.98
C LEU A 105 -19.32 1.59 -10.14
N LEU A 106 -18.86 0.45 -9.63
CA LEU A 106 -17.46 0.05 -9.64
C LEU A 106 -17.22 -1.09 -10.63
N SER A 107 -15.99 -1.19 -11.09
CA SER A 107 -15.49 -2.22 -12.01
C SER A 107 -14.20 -2.81 -11.47
N GLY A 108 -13.99 -4.12 -11.71
CA GLY A 108 -12.72 -4.78 -11.48
C GLY A 108 -11.63 -4.45 -12.50
N THR A 109 -11.96 -3.69 -13.55
CA THR A 109 -10.96 -3.21 -14.51
C THR A 109 -9.89 -2.41 -13.79
N ARG A 110 -8.63 -2.79 -14.02
CA ARG A 110 -7.51 -2.14 -13.36
C ARG A 110 -7.09 -0.90 -14.14
N THR A 111 -7.10 0.20 -13.43
CA THR A 111 -6.62 1.49 -13.94
C THR A 111 -5.68 2.13 -12.94
N VAL A 112 -4.84 3.01 -13.43
CA VAL A 112 -3.89 3.80 -12.65
C VAL A 112 -3.97 5.27 -13.02
N LEU A 113 -3.61 6.11 -12.07
CA LEU A 113 -3.41 7.53 -12.29
C LEU A 113 -1.90 7.80 -12.40
N VAL A 114 -1.48 8.54 -13.41
CA VAL A 114 -0.11 8.99 -13.57
C VAL A 114 0.20 10.08 -12.54
N GLU A 115 1.21 9.86 -11.70
CA GLU A 115 1.59 10.78 -10.61
C GLU A 115 2.76 11.71 -10.97
N LYS A 116 3.45 11.44 -12.04
CA LYS A 116 4.57 12.25 -12.52
C LYS A 116 4.32 12.71 -13.93
N ASP A 117 4.56 13.99 -14.17
CA ASP A 117 4.46 14.57 -15.51
C ASP A 117 5.47 13.96 -16.48
N MET A 118 5.09 13.89 -17.75
CA MET A 118 5.90 13.31 -18.83
C MET A 118 6.39 11.88 -18.52
N LEU A 119 5.51 11.03 -17.91
CA LEU A 119 5.83 9.65 -17.66
C LEU A 119 6.02 8.89 -18.96
N THR A 120 7.24 8.41 -19.22
CA THR A 120 7.57 7.64 -20.42
C THR A 120 7.01 6.23 -20.38
N LEU A 121 6.40 5.81 -21.49
CA LEU A 121 6.04 4.43 -21.76
C LEU A 121 7.15 3.79 -22.60
N HIS A 122 7.73 2.70 -22.13
CA HIS A 122 8.82 1.98 -22.79
C HIS A 122 8.31 0.74 -23.53
N ALA A 123 9.01 0.36 -24.59
CA ALA A 123 8.68 -0.85 -25.36
C ALA A 123 8.85 -2.16 -24.55
N ARG A 124 9.72 -2.15 -23.54
CA ARG A 124 10.00 -3.26 -22.61
C ARG A 124 10.14 -2.70 -21.17
N PRO A 125 10.06 -3.54 -20.12
CA PRO A 125 10.26 -3.14 -18.72
C PRO A 125 11.74 -2.86 -18.41
N ASP A 126 12.30 -1.88 -19.09
CA ASP A 126 13.70 -1.46 -19.02
C ASP A 126 13.78 0.05 -19.28
N PRO A 127 14.44 0.84 -18.41
CA PRO A 127 14.55 2.28 -18.55
C PRO A 127 15.32 2.72 -19.81
N ASN A 128 16.15 1.83 -20.37
CA ASN A 128 16.92 2.07 -21.59
C ASN A 128 16.18 1.60 -22.86
N ALA A 129 15.00 0.97 -22.72
CA ALA A 129 14.23 0.55 -23.90
C ALA A 129 13.65 1.77 -24.65
N PRO A 130 13.38 1.63 -25.97
CA PRO A 130 12.77 2.68 -26.76
C PRO A 130 11.49 3.24 -26.11
N VAL A 131 11.36 4.56 -26.11
CA VAL A 131 10.16 5.26 -25.63
C VAL A 131 9.09 5.23 -26.70
N MET A 132 7.89 4.77 -26.35
CA MET A 132 6.73 4.64 -27.24
C MET A 132 5.81 5.87 -27.15
N ALA A 133 5.69 6.46 -25.97
CA ALA A 133 4.86 7.64 -25.69
C ALA A 133 5.29 8.26 -24.36
N ALA A 134 4.77 9.45 -24.06
CA ALA A 134 4.82 10.06 -22.75
C ALA A 134 3.40 10.42 -22.29
N LEU A 135 3.10 10.20 -21.02
CA LEU A 135 1.82 10.54 -20.41
C LEU A 135 1.98 11.71 -19.45
N GLU A 136 1.08 12.65 -19.54
CA GLU A 136 1.00 13.79 -18.62
C GLU A 136 0.51 13.33 -17.24
N MET A 137 0.87 14.07 -16.20
CA MET A 137 0.33 13.86 -14.85
C MET A 137 -1.20 13.94 -14.86
N GLY A 138 -1.85 13.07 -14.09
CA GLY A 138 -3.31 13.01 -14.01
C GLY A 138 -3.97 12.21 -15.13
N VAL A 139 -3.23 11.69 -16.10
CA VAL A 139 -3.77 10.76 -17.10
C VAL A 139 -4.16 9.45 -16.41
N VAL A 140 -5.36 8.95 -16.75
CA VAL A 140 -5.81 7.61 -16.36
C VAL A 140 -5.44 6.63 -17.47
N ALA A 141 -4.69 5.59 -17.10
CA ALA A 141 -4.31 4.51 -18.01
C ALA A 141 -4.87 3.16 -17.53
N ARG A 142 -5.24 2.29 -18.46
CA ARG A 142 -5.58 0.90 -18.14
C ARG A 142 -4.31 0.09 -17.95
N VAL A 143 -4.32 -0.76 -16.93
CA VAL A 143 -3.23 -1.71 -16.67
C VAL A 143 -3.61 -3.05 -17.26
N SER A 144 -2.72 -3.63 -18.07
CA SER A 144 -2.89 -4.96 -18.65
C SER A 144 -2.11 -6.03 -17.88
N GLU A 145 -0.95 -5.63 -17.35
CA GLU A 145 0.00 -6.54 -16.72
C GLU A 145 0.87 -5.76 -15.73
N CYS A 146 1.25 -6.37 -14.62
CA CYS A 146 2.24 -5.84 -13.69
C CYS A 146 3.17 -6.96 -13.22
N GLY A 147 4.47 -6.73 -13.30
CA GLY A 147 5.50 -7.64 -12.81
C GLY A 147 6.76 -6.88 -12.39
N GLY A 148 7.45 -7.33 -11.34
CA GLY A 148 8.59 -6.60 -10.78
C GLY A 148 8.22 -5.14 -10.48
N GLU A 149 9.04 -4.21 -10.94
CA GLU A 149 8.86 -2.78 -10.74
C GLU A 149 8.03 -2.08 -11.86
N TRP A 150 7.48 -2.83 -12.82
CA TRP A 150 6.88 -2.29 -14.03
C TRP A 150 5.43 -2.73 -14.21
N CYS A 151 4.63 -1.86 -14.86
CA CYS A 151 3.30 -2.19 -15.36
C CYS A 151 3.16 -1.84 -16.84
N LEU A 152 2.45 -2.68 -17.57
CA LEU A 152 2.09 -2.48 -18.96
C LEU A 152 0.81 -1.67 -19.05
N LEU A 153 0.91 -0.45 -19.51
CA LEU A 153 -0.19 0.52 -19.59
C LEU A 153 -0.73 0.67 -21.00
N ARG A 154 -2.03 1.04 -21.06
CA ARG A 154 -2.70 1.46 -22.30
C ARG A 154 -3.44 2.78 -22.07
N SER A 155 -3.16 3.78 -22.89
CA SER A 155 -3.85 5.09 -22.87
C SER A 155 -3.73 5.77 -24.22
N GLY A 156 -4.80 6.40 -24.71
CA GLY A 156 -4.79 7.20 -25.93
C GLY A 156 -4.36 6.44 -27.20
N GLY A 157 -4.58 5.12 -27.26
CA GLY A 157 -4.11 4.26 -28.38
C GLY A 157 -2.67 3.77 -28.24
N PHE A 158 -1.91 4.27 -27.29
CA PHE A 158 -0.54 3.83 -27.00
C PHE A 158 -0.52 2.69 -25.98
N LYS A 159 0.50 1.87 -26.07
CA LYS A 159 0.79 0.77 -25.13
C LYS A 159 2.29 0.79 -24.80
N GLY A 160 2.64 0.64 -23.53
CA GLY A 160 4.03 0.54 -23.12
C GLY A 160 4.18 0.34 -21.61
N TRP A 161 5.40 0.03 -21.21
CA TRP A 161 5.78 -0.24 -19.84
C TRP A 161 6.15 1.04 -19.09
N ALA A 162 5.66 1.18 -17.87
CA ALA A 162 5.99 2.27 -16.97
C ALA A 162 6.32 1.77 -15.56
N PRO A 163 7.21 2.45 -14.82
CA PRO A 163 7.55 2.06 -13.47
C PRO A 163 6.37 2.28 -12.49
N LYS A 164 6.08 1.27 -11.65
CA LYS A 164 5.01 1.31 -10.64
C LYS A 164 5.11 2.50 -9.70
N ALA A 165 6.33 2.89 -9.33
CA ALA A 165 6.61 4.02 -8.42
C ALA A 165 6.10 5.38 -8.92
N ARG A 166 5.59 5.45 -10.15
CA ARG A 166 5.04 6.68 -10.77
C ARG A 166 3.52 6.60 -10.97
N LEU A 167 2.90 5.57 -10.39
CA LEU A 167 1.50 5.22 -10.64
C LEU A 167 0.75 5.09 -9.32
N TRP A 168 -0.40 5.74 -9.22
CA TRP A 168 -1.37 5.45 -8.17
C TRP A 168 -2.46 4.51 -8.71
N GLY A 169 -2.80 3.47 -7.98
CA GLY A 169 -3.79 2.47 -8.39
C GLY A 169 -3.21 1.05 -8.46
N VAL A 170 -1.93 0.89 -8.12
CA VAL A 170 -1.23 -0.39 -8.03
C VAL A 170 -0.36 -0.42 -6.77
N ARG A 171 -0.27 -1.58 -6.11
CA ARG A 171 0.64 -1.77 -4.97
C ARG A 171 2.06 -2.10 -5.47
N PRO A 172 3.13 -1.71 -4.76
CA PRO A 172 4.50 -2.05 -5.16
C PRO A 172 4.73 -3.55 -5.38
N SER A 173 4.21 -4.38 -4.46
CA SER A 173 4.33 -5.85 -4.52
C SER A 173 3.33 -6.53 -5.45
N GLU A 174 2.40 -5.80 -6.05
CA GLU A 174 1.31 -6.39 -6.84
C GLU A 174 1.81 -6.92 -8.18
N THR A 175 1.46 -8.16 -8.47
CA THR A 175 1.73 -8.82 -9.76
C THR A 175 0.41 -9.37 -10.32
N PHE A 176 0.17 -9.20 -11.61
CA PHE A 176 -0.95 -9.77 -12.35
C PHE A 176 -0.75 -9.63 -13.86
N ASP A 177 -1.42 -10.46 -14.62
CA ASP A 177 -1.49 -10.55 -16.07
C ASP A 177 -2.95 -10.65 -16.53
#